data_98c5d4e7db511820975e04989ff6da75
#
_entry.id   98c5d4e7db511820975e04989ff6da75
#
_cell.length_a   1.000
_cell.length_b   1.000
_cell.length_c   1.000
_cell.angle_alpha   90.00
_cell.angle_beta   90.00
_cell.angle_gamma   90.00
#
_symmetry.space_group_name_H-M   'P 1'
#
loop_
_entity.id
_entity.type
_entity.pdbx_description
1 polymer ?
#
loop_
_entity_poly.entity_id
_entity_poly.type
_entity_poly.pdbx_seq_one_letter_code
_entity_poly.pdbx_strand_id
1 'polypeptide(L)'
;MQTLNFRHQFYLCGRKVSLTFCLLLFIGHASFSQARYGEISKAGQDDKLLSYGFFLAGHTNTFRLRYSDAFLDPSTGLGGDIESIVPVYSAGFSLGFLGILRLHDQLNLMFTPKIGFYEFVTDVNFMGDVGTAIEPSGRRETFVAEATMVELPLLFKYKAQRFNNSRMFFTAGGSYIFRTKDQEEADFEGLVSTGRDITLDLGVGFDMYFKFFKFSPEIRFSHGLFNLYKPETTDPRFRDLISDIRRKSITLYLHFQ
;
A
#
# COMPACT_ATOMS: atom_id res chain seq x y z
N MET A 1 44.16 -15.59 -27.00
CA MET A 1 43.56 -16.32 -25.89
C MET A 1 42.71 -15.33 -25.08
N GLN A 2 41.41 -15.30 -25.28
CA GLN A 2 40.50 -14.46 -24.48
C GLN A 2 40.11 -15.27 -23.23
N THR A 3 40.57 -14.83 -22.08
CA THR A 3 40.11 -15.37 -20.80
C THR A 3 38.71 -14.87 -20.53
N LEU A 4 37.73 -15.74 -20.64
CA LEU A 4 36.33 -15.50 -20.28
C LEU A 4 36.27 -15.16 -18.78
N ASN A 5 35.96 -13.91 -18.49
CA ASN A 5 35.84 -13.38 -17.13
C ASN A 5 34.51 -13.79 -16.52
N PHE A 6 34.41 -15.02 -15.99
CA PHE A 6 33.23 -15.60 -15.37
C PHE A 6 32.62 -14.75 -14.23
N ARG A 7 33.43 -13.95 -13.56
CA ARG A 7 32.96 -13.06 -12.47
C ARG A 7 32.03 -11.95 -12.95
N HIS A 8 32.27 -11.36 -14.13
CA HIS A 8 31.42 -10.28 -14.66
C HIS A 8 30.07 -10.79 -15.17
N GLN A 9 30.01 -12.00 -15.71
CA GLN A 9 28.74 -12.57 -16.15
C GLN A 9 27.83 -12.94 -14.97
N PHE A 10 28.38 -13.35 -13.83
CA PHE A 10 27.60 -13.64 -12.62
C PHE A 10 26.94 -12.38 -12.04
N TYR A 11 27.59 -11.22 -12.10
CA TYR A 11 27.02 -9.95 -11.63
C TYR A 11 25.90 -9.42 -12.55
N LEU A 12 26.01 -9.58 -13.86
CA LEU A 12 25.00 -9.16 -14.82
C LEU A 12 23.77 -10.08 -14.84
N CYS A 13 23.95 -11.36 -14.55
CA CYS A 13 22.85 -12.35 -14.49
C CYS A 13 22.32 -12.58 -13.07
N GLY A 14 22.95 -12.07 -12.02
CA GLY A 14 22.62 -12.36 -10.63
C GLY A 14 21.14 -12.11 -10.27
N ARG A 15 20.57 -11.01 -10.75
CA ARG A 15 19.12 -10.70 -10.56
C ARG A 15 18.21 -11.71 -11.26
N LYS A 16 18.54 -12.11 -12.47
CA LYS A 16 17.76 -13.09 -13.26
C LYS A 16 17.88 -14.49 -12.66
N VAL A 17 19.09 -14.87 -12.24
CA VAL A 17 19.36 -16.18 -11.60
C VAL A 17 18.67 -16.27 -10.24
N SER A 18 18.69 -15.22 -9.42
CA SER A 18 17.98 -15.16 -8.15
C SER A 18 16.47 -15.25 -8.32
N LEU A 19 15.93 -14.57 -9.32
CA LEU A 19 14.49 -14.60 -9.62
C LEU A 19 14.05 -15.97 -10.14
N THR A 20 14.87 -16.59 -10.99
CA THR A 20 14.62 -17.96 -11.50
C THR A 20 14.75 -18.99 -10.38
N PHE A 21 15.70 -18.83 -9.46
CA PHE A 21 15.87 -19.71 -8.31
C PHE A 21 14.71 -19.60 -7.33
N CYS A 22 14.23 -18.37 -7.04
CA CYS A 22 13.00 -18.16 -6.27
C CYS A 22 11.78 -18.79 -6.95
N LEU A 23 11.64 -18.62 -8.27
CA LEU A 23 10.54 -19.22 -9.04
C LEU A 23 10.58 -20.76 -8.99
N LEU A 24 11.76 -21.37 -9.11
CA LEU A 24 11.97 -22.80 -9.00
C LEU A 24 11.66 -23.34 -7.60
N LEU A 25 11.99 -22.60 -6.55
CA LEU A 25 11.61 -22.96 -5.18
C LEU A 25 10.08 -22.98 -5.01
N PHE A 26 9.37 -21.98 -5.57
CA PHE A 26 7.90 -21.96 -5.54
C PHE A 26 7.27 -23.12 -6.34
N ILE A 27 7.82 -23.47 -7.49
CA ILE A 27 7.33 -24.59 -8.32
C ILE A 27 7.61 -25.94 -7.65
N GLY A 28 8.76 -26.09 -6.98
CA GLY A 28 9.11 -27.32 -6.25
C GLY A 28 8.15 -27.64 -5.10
N HIS A 29 7.59 -26.66 -4.43
CA HIS A 29 6.59 -26.87 -3.38
C HIS A 29 5.20 -27.20 -3.91
N ALA A 30 4.85 -26.77 -5.12
CA ALA A 30 3.57 -27.10 -5.74
C ALA A 30 3.43 -28.61 -6.09
N SER A 31 4.54 -29.31 -6.31
CA SER A 31 4.55 -30.73 -6.70
C SER A 31 4.24 -31.71 -5.55
N PHE A 32 4.36 -31.31 -4.30
CA PHE A 32 4.03 -32.14 -3.13
C PHE A 32 2.56 -32.08 -2.73
N SER A 33 1.74 -31.28 -3.39
CA SER A 33 0.31 -31.09 -3.09
C SER A 33 -0.59 -32.22 -3.64
N GLN A 34 -0.04 -33.22 -4.36
CA GLN A 34 -0.86 -34.30 -4.95
C GLN A 34 -1.10 -35.49 -4.01
N ALA A 35 -0.61 -35.47 -2.79
CA ALA A 35 -0.78 -36.53 -1.84
C ALA A 35 -1.92 -36.25 -0.85
N ARG A 36 -3.01 -36.96 -1.01
CA ARG A 36 -4.18 -37.13 -0.17
C ARG A 36 -5.34 -36.16 -0.41
N TYR A 37 -6.29 -36.60 -1.19
CA TYR A 37 -7.71 -36.29 -1.13
C TYR A 37 -8.32 -36.75 0.21
N GLY A 38 -7.91 -36.12 1.29
CA GLY A 38 -8.60 -36.17 2.56
C GLY A 38 -9.19 -34.80 2.75
N GLU A 39 -10.52 -34.66 2.73
CA GLU A 39 -11.18 -33.45 3.17
C GLU A 39 -10.62 -33.05 4.52
N ILE A 40 -9.71 -32.08 4.52
CA ILE A 40 -9.26 -31.47 5.77
C ILE A 40 -10.41 -30.59 6.22
N SER A 41 -11.24 -31.17 7.02
CA SER A 41 -12.51 -30.68 7.48
C SER A 41 -12.31 -29.59 8.53
N LYS A 42 -12.08 -28.35 8.08
CA LYS A 42 -12.65 -27.20 8.75
C LYS A 42 -13.77 -26.57 7.92
N ALA A 43 -14.62 -27.41 7.33
CA ALA A 43 -15.83 -27.01 6.65
C ALA A 43 -16.74 -26.18 7.57
N GLY A 44 -16.85 -26.52 8.86
CA GLY A 44 -17.66 -25.81 9.84
C GLY A 44 -17.19 -24.43 10.27
N GLN A 45 -16.03 -23.94 9.81
CA GLN A 45 -15.59 -22.58 10.14
C GLN A 45 -16.34 -21.51 9.33
N ASP A 46 -16.78 -21.84 8.10
CA ASP A 46 -17.60 -20.96 7.28
C ASP A 46 -19.08 -20.97 7.71
N ASP A 47 -19.51 -21.91 8.53
CA ASP A 47 -20.90 -22.04 8.99
C ASP A 47 -21.19 -21.18 10.22
N LYS A 48 -20.18 -20.70 10.91
CA LYS A 48 -20.34 -19.80 12.05
C LYS A 48 -20.89 -18.46 11.63
N LEU A 49 -21.90 -17.96 12.36
CA LEU A 49 -22.46 -16.63 12.15
C LEU A 49 -21.39 -15.54 12.33
N LEU A 50 -20.54 -15.67 13.34
CA LEU A 50 -19.45 -14.75 13.66
C LEU A 50 -18.13 -15.51 13.70
N SER A 51 -17.16 -15.05 12.96
CA SER A 51 -15.77 -15.53 12.96
C SER A 51 -14.83 -14.38 13.29
N TYR A 52 -13.76 -14.67 13.99
CA TYR A 52 -12.75 -13.69 14.36
C TYR A 52 -11.35 -14.23 14.11
N GLY A 53 -10.41 -13.33 14.00
CA GLY A 53 -9.01 -13.65 13.80
C GLY A 53 -8.15 -12.42 13.94
N PHE A 54 -6.91 -12.52 13.48
CA PHE A 54 -5.97 -11.42 13.41
C PHE A 54 -5.28 -11.44 12.05
N PHE A 55 -4.60 -10.35 11.73
CA PHE A 55 -3.83 -10.26 10.50
C PHE A 55 -2.59 -9.40 10.67
N LEU A 56 -1.63 -9.68 9.80
CA LEU A 56 -0.47 -8.84 9.53
C LEU A 56 -0.60 -8.34 8.10
N ALA A 57 -0.16 -7.13 7.85
CA ALA A 57 -0.17 -6.60 6.50
C ALA A 57 1.06 -5.73 6.21
N GLY A 58 1.59 -5.90 5.01
CA GLY A 58 2.58 -4.99 4.43
C GLY A 58 1.93 -4.14 3.36
N HIS A 59 2.25 -2.86 3.30
CA HIS A 59 1.66 -1.97 2.32
C HIS A 59 2.71 -1.07 1.68
N THR A 60 2.41 -0.66 0.45
CA THR A 60 3.07 0.47 -0.20
C THR A 60 2.06 1.60 -0.34
N ASN A 61 2.48 2.80 -0.02
CA ASN A 61 1.63 3.99 -0.03
C ASN A 61 2.32 5.13 -0.75
N THR A 62 1.51 6.01 -1.30
CA THR A 62 1.92 7.24 -1.96
C THR A 62 0.78 8.24 -1.93
N PHE A 63 1.10 9.51 -2.20
CA PHE A 63 0.10 10.53 -2.49
C PHE A 63 -0.11 10.64 -4.01
N ARG A 64 -1.34 10.96 -4.40
CA ARG A 64 -1.63 11.54 -5.69
C ARG A 64 -1.74 13.04 -5.51
N LEU A 65 -0.80 13.77 -6.09
CA LEU A 65 -0.80 15.23 -6.12
C LEU A 65 -1.47 15.73 -7.39
N ARG A 66 -2.18 16.85 -7.27
CA ARG A 66 -2.64 17.65 -8.40
C ARG A 66 -2.10 19.06 -8.22
N TYR A 67 -1.38 19.52 -9.20
CA TYR A 67 -0.87 20.90 -9.22
C TYR A 67 -2.02 21.90 -9.35
N SER A 68 -1.77 23.13 -8.85
CA SER A 68 -2.68 24.23 -9.08
C SER A 68 -2.56 24.75 -10.53
N ASP A 69 -3.64 25.31 -11.05
CA ASP A 69 -3.63 25.90 -12.40
C ASP A 69 -2.66 27.09 -12.47
N ALA A 70 -2.46 27.79 -11.34
CA ALA A 70 -1.52 28.90 -11.23
C ALA A 70 -0.04 28.45 -11.32
N PHE A 71 0.30 27.26 -10.83
CA PHE A 71 1.64 26.69 -10.96
C PHE A 71 1.92 26.22 -12.40
N LEU A 72 0.88 25.74 -13.09
CA LEU A 72 1.00 25.25 -14.47
C LEU A 72 1.07 26.39 -15.50
N ASP A 73 0.73 27.62 -15.11
CA ASP A 73 0.80 28.79 -15.98
C ASP A 73 2.16 29.50 -15.82
N PRO A 74 3.06 29.45 -16.82
CA PRO A 74 4.37 30.08 -16.76
C PRO A 74 4.34 31.60 -16.54
N SER A 75 3.19 32.24 -16.84
CA SER A 75 3.05 33.69 -16.75
C SER A 75 2.94 34.19 -15.28
N THR A 76 2.55 33.31 -14.35
CA THR A 76 2.35 33.67 -12.95
C THR A 76 3.65 33.77 -12.15
N GLY A 77 4.74 33.13 -12.64
CA GLY A 77 6.02 33.04 -11.91
C GLY A 77 5.90 32.32 -10.56
N LEU A 78 4.77 31.65 -10.29
CA LEU A 78 4.55 30.84 -9.11
C LEU A 78 5.41 29.56 -9.19
N GLY A 79 6.08 29.25 -8.09
CA GLY A 79 7.00 28.11 -8.02
C GLY A 79 8.46 28.52 -7.91
N GLY A 80 8.82 29.74 -8.33
CA GLY A 80 10.21 30.23 -8.25
C GLY A 80 11.19 29.24 -8.83
N ASP A 81 12.01 28.63 -7.97
CA ASP A 81 13.02 27.65 -8.37
C ASP A 81 12.51 26.18 -8.37
N ILE A 82 11.21 25.93 -8.07
CA ILE A 82 10.66 24.59 -7.99
C ILE A 82 10.25 24.10 -9.38
N GLU A 83 10.89 23.03 -9.84
CA GLU A 83 10.58 22.37 -11.10
C GLU A 83 9.42 21.37 -10.98
N SER A 84 9.46 20.54 -9.93
CA SER A 84 8.44 19.51 -9.73
C SER A 84 8.39 18.99 -8.29
N ILE A 85 7.21 18.51 -7.87
CA ILE A 85 6.95 17.86 -6.60
C ILE A 85 6.44 16.44 -6.91
N VAL A 86 7.25 15.43 -6.62
CA VAL A 86 6.98 14.04 -7.00
C VAL A 86 6.81 13.17 -5.77
N PRO A 87 5.60 12.64 -5.52
CA PRO A 87 5.41 11.67 -4.45
C PRO A 87 6.02 10.32 -4.80
N VAL A 88 6.76 9.76 -3.86
CA VAL A 88 7.46 8.48 -3.99
C VAL A 88 6.69 7.40 -3.25
N TYR A 89 6.74 6.17 -3.77
CA TYR A 89 6.19 5.02 -3.06
C TYR A 89 7.06 4.65 -1.87
N SER A 90 6.46 4.60 -0.70
CA SER A 90 7.11 4.15 0.54
C SER A 90 6.43 2.90 1.09
N ALA A 91 7.20 2.09 1.80
CA ALA A 91 6.72 0.87 2.43
C ALA A 91 6.25 1.16 3.85
N GLY A 92 5.32 0.34 4.33
CA GLY A 92 4.86 0.36 5.70
C GLY A 92 4.27 -0.98 6.09
N PHE A 93 3.90 -1.11 7.35
CA PHE A 93 3.27 -2.32 7.85
C PHE A 93 2.11 -1.98 8.79
N SER A 94 1.20 -2.92 8.92
CA SER A 94 0.05 -2.79 9.81
C SER A 94 -0.32 -4.14 10.41
N LEU A 95 -0.98 -4.08 11.55
CA LEU A 95 -1.50 -5.23 12.26
C LEU A 95 -2.89 -4.90 12.80
N GLY A 96 -3.73 -5.93 12.93
CA GLY A 96 -5.08 -5.71 13.41
C GLY A 96 -5.86 -6.98 13.63
N PHE A 97 -7.12 -6.78 13.97
CA PHE A 97 -8.07 -7.85 14.22
C PHE A 97 -9.04 -7.99 13.04
N LEU A 98 -9.59 -9.18 12.90
CA LEU A 98 -10.53 -9.53 11.85
C LEU A 98 -11.81 -10.03 12.50
N GLY A 99 -12.91 -9.39 12.18
CA GLY A 99 -14.27 -9.85 12.49
C GLY A 99 -15.04 -10.09 11.20
N ILE A 100 -15.66 -11.25 11.06
CA ILE A 100 -16.47 -11.61 9.90
C ILE A 100 -17.86 -12.03 10.38
N LEU A 101 -18.86 -11.32 9.90
CA LEU A 101 -20.29 -11.67 10.07
C LEU A 101 -20.80 -12.30 8.78
N ARG A 102 -21.29 -13.54 8.87
CA ARG A 102 -21.90 -14.24 7.75
C ARG A 102 -23.31 -13.68 7.50
N LEU A 103 -23.52 -13.09 6.35
CA LEU A 103 -24.84 -12.63 5.91
C LEU A 103 -25.53 -13.69 5.04
N HIS A 104 -24.75 -14.35 4.18
CA HIS A 104 -25.20 -15.39 3.26
C HIS A 104 -24.03 -16.37 3.02
N ASP A 105 -24.30 -17.50 2.39
CA ASP A 105 -23.27 -18.51 2.08
C ASP A 105 -22.08 -17.99 1.29
N GLN A 106 -22.35 -17.03 0.40
CA GLN A 106 -21.35 -16.37 -0.45
C GLN A 106 -21.02 -14.95 -0.03
N LEU A 107 -21.81 -14.33 0.86
CA LEU A 107 -21.66 -12.92 1.23
C LEU A 107 -21.44 -12.78 2.73
N ASN A 108 -20.32 -12.18 3.08
CA ASN A 108 -19.97 -11.84 4.46
C ASN A 108 -19.74 -10.33 4.60
N LEU A 109 -20.00 -9.82 5.77
CA LEU A 109 -19.56 -8.49 6.19
C LEU A 109 -18.26 -8.66 6.98
N MET A 110 -17.22 -7.95 6.60
CA MET A 110 -15.89 -8.05 7.18
C MET A 110 -15.50 -6.70 7.79
N PHE A 111 -15.10 -6.71 9.06
CA PHE A 111 -14.58 -5.56 9.77
C PHE A 111 -13.15 -5.86 10.21
N THR A 112 -12.20 -5.00 9.80
CA THR A 112 -10.76 -5.24 9.99
C THR A 112 -10.06 -4.04 10.63
N PRO A 113 -10.38 -3.69 11.89
CA PRO A 113 -9.71 -2.59 12.59
C PRO A 113 -8.20 -2.85 12.67
N LYS A 114 -7.40 -1.82 12.32
CA LYS A 114 -5.94 -1.95 12.28
C LYS A 114 -5.23 -0.68 12.74
N ILE A 115 -4.03 -0.88 13.24
CA ILE A 115 -3.02 0.17 13.43
C ILE A 115 -1.96 -0.03 12.36
N GLY A 116 -1.65 1.03 11.63
CA GLY A 116 -0.65 1.03 10.59
C GLY A 116 0.42 2.10 10.80
N PHE A 117 1.63 1.75 10.45
CA PHE A 117 2.80 2.63 10.44
C PHE A 117 3.10 2.98 8.98
N TYR A 118 2.91 4.25 8.68
CA TYR A 118 3.02 4.80 7.32
C TYR A 118 4.19 5.77 7.23
N GLU A 119 4.84 5.74 6.11
CA GLU A 119 5.84 6.72 5.72
C GLU A 119 5.39 7.32 4.38
N PHE A 120 5.39 8.63 4.26
CA PHE A 120 5.08 9.34 3.03
C PHE A 120 6.30 10.13 2.59
N VAL A 121 6.81 9.81 1.42
CA VAL A 121 8.00 10.43 0.85
C VAL A 121 7.59 11.30 -0.32
N THR A 122 8.09 12.54 -0.32
CA THR A 122 7.88 13.49 -1.40
C THR A 122 9.21 14.11 -1.78
N ASP A 123 9.56 14.00 -3.05
CA ASP A 123 10.75 14.63 -3.63
C ASP A 123 10.38 15.94 -4.30
N VAL A 124 11.07 16.99 -3.93
CA VAL A 124 10.98 18.31 -4.55
C VAL A 124 12.24 18.52 -5.39
N ASN A 125 12.06 18.70 -6.68
CA ASN A 125 13.13 19.03 -7.60
C ASN A 125 13.14 20.55 -7.85
N PHE A 126 14.31 21.14 -7.72
CA PHE A 126 14.54 22.57 -7.99
C PHE A 126 15.21 22.73 -9.34
N MET A 127 14.90 23.83 -10.04
CA MET A 127 15.58 24.21 -11.28
C MET A 127 17.06 24.43 -11.01
N GLY A 128 17.91 23.88 -11.89
CA GLY A 128 19.35 24.14 -11.84
C GLY A 128 19.64 25.59 -12.16
N ASP A 129 20.59 26.18 -11.44
CA ASP A 129 21.07 27.53 -11.72
C ASP A 129 21.76 27.56 -13.10
N VAL A 130 21.19 28.29 -14.07
CA VAL A 130 21.64 28.35 -15.46
C VAL A 130 23.04 29.01 -15.60
N GLY A 131 23.64 29.42 -14.48
CA GLY A 131 24.84 30.27 -14.46
C GLY A 131 26.19 29.60 -14.20
N THR A 132 26.23 28.33 -13.75
CA THR A 132 27.51 27.67 -13.42
C THR A 132 27.64 26.33 -14.09
N ALA A 133 28.59 26.22 -15.04
CA ALA A 133 28.90 25.05 -15.85
C ALA A 133 29.47 23.84 -15.05
N ILE A 134 29.37 23.83 -13.73
CA ILE A 134 30.05 22.83 -12.88
C ILE A 134 29.10 21.76 -12.33
N GLU A 135 27.81 22.04 -12.17
CA GLU A 135 26.80 21.01 -11.81
C GLU A 135 25.47 21.24 -12.54
N PRO A 136 25.16 20.48 -13.60
CA PRO A 136 23.88 20.60 -14.32
C PRO A 136 22.73 19.85 -13.65
N SER A 137 22.88 19.33 -12.45
CA SER A 137 21.80 18.62 -11.72
C SER A 137 21.13 19.59 -10.74
N GLY A 138 19.86 19.88 -11.01
CA GLY A 138 18.99 20.61 -10.08
C GLY A 138 19.03 20.01 -8.68
N ARG A 139 18.96 20.85 -7.65
CA ARG A 139 18.92 20.43 -6.25
C ARG A 139 17.64 19.65 -5.99
N ARG A 140 17.76 18.47 -5.36
CA ARG A 140 16.64 17.65 -4.93
C ARG A 140 16.56 17.63 -3.41
N GLU A 141 15.40 17.94 -2.88
CA GLU A 141 15.09 17.80 -1.46
C GLU A 141 14.03 16.72 -1.25
N THR A 142 14.27 15.83 -0.29
CA THR A 142 13.35 14.74 0.03
C THR A 142 12.71 15.03 1.39
N PHE A 143 11.40 15.11 1.40
CA PHE A 143 10.60 15.27 2.62
C PHE A 143 9.98 13.92 3.00
N VAL A 144 10.19 13.52 4.25
CA VAL A 144 9.68 12.26 4.80
C VAL A 144 8.71 12.55 5.94
N ALA A 145 7.47 12.12 5.81
CA ALA A 145 6.44 12.28 6.83
C ALA A 145 6.03 10.91 7.37
N GLU A 146 6.40 10.63 8.61
CA GLU A 146 5.97 9.42 9.31
C GLU A 146 4.59 9.63 9.96
N ALA A 147 3.75 8.61 9.91
CA ALA A 147 2.42 8.66 10.50
C ALA A 147 1.97 7.31 11.06
N THR A 148 1.51 7.32 12.29
CA THR A 148 0.76 6.21 12.85
C THR A 148 -0.73 6.47 12.67
N MET A 149 -1.42 5.55 11.99
CA MET A 149 -2.84 5.70 11.66
C MET A 149 -3.64 4.53 12.18
N VAL A 150 -4.85 4.83 12.65
CA VAL A 150 -5.88 3.83 12.93
C VAL A 150 -6.85 3.82 11.76
N GLU A 151 -7.14 2.63 11.27
CA GLU A 151 -8.07 2.42 10.17
C GLU A 151 -9.17 1.46 10.60
N LEU A 152 -10.41 1.79 10.22
CA LEU A 152 -11.61 1.04 10.51
C LEU A 152 -12.29 0.63 9.19
N PRO A 153 -11.78 -0.41 8.50
CA PRO A 153 -12.36 -0.91 7.26
C PRO A 153 -13.65 -1.69 7.52
N LEU A 154 -14.69 -1.39 6.75
CA LEU A 154 -15.92 -2.15 6.68
C LEU A 154 -16.14 -2.60 5.23
N LEU A 155 -16.10 -3.90 4.98
CA LEU A 155 -16.04 -4.47 3.65
C LEU A 155 -17.08 -5.58 3.48
N PHE A 156 -17.64 -5.68 2.31
CA PHE A 156 -18.35 -6.88 1.86
C PHE A 156 -17.34 -7.85 1.26
N LYS A 157 -17.35 -9.08 1.75
CA LYS A 157 -16.54 -10.19 1.24
C LYS A 157 -17.43 -11.15 0.47
N TYR A 158 -17.29 -11.17 -0.86
CA TYR A 158 -17.98 -12.12 -1.74
C TYR A 158 -17.08 -13.33 -1.97
N LYS A 159 -17.56 -14.51 -1.62
CA LYS A 159 -16.85 -15.79 -1.71
C LYS A 159 -17.33 -16.59 -2.92
N ALA A 160 -16.42 -17.01 -3.79
CA ALA A 160 -16.68 -17.95 -4.87
C ALA A 160 -17.01 -19.36 -4.33
N GLN A 161 -17.36 -20.29 -5.19
CA GLN A 161 -17.51 -21.69 -4.80
C GLN A 161 -16.17 -22.25 -4.31
N ARG A 162 -16.24 -23.13 -3.29
CA ARG A 162 -15.06 -23.80 -2.75
C ARG A 162 -14.58 -24.86 -3.74
N PHE A 163 -13.29 -24.85 -4.01
CA PHE A 163 -12.62 -25.90 -4.78
C PHE A 163 -11.56 -26.56 -3.89
N ASN A 164 -11.80 -27.81 -3.52
CA ASN A 164 -10.97 -28.53 -2.55
C ASN A 164 -10.81 -27.74 -1.23
N ASN A 165 -9.57 -27.41 -0.86
CA ASN A 165 -9.21 -26.67 0.34
C ASN A 165 -8.93 -25.20 0.08
N SER A 166 -9.37 -24.65 -1.03
CA SER A 166 -9.20 -23.23 -1.37
C SER A 166 -10.49 -22.61 -1.87
N ARG A 167 -10.64 -21.31 -1.66
CA ARG A 167 -11.80 -20.53 -2.07
C ARG A 167 -11.34 -19.12 -2.42
N MET A 168 -11.58 -18.68 -3.63
CA MET A 168 -11.32 -17.30 -4.03
C MET A 168 -12.39 -16.38 -3.45
N PHE A 169 -12.01 -15.15 -3.13
CA PHE A 169 -12.93 -14.12 -2.69
C PHE A 169 -12.56 -12.74 -3.23
N PHE A 170 -13.56 -11.86 -3.28
CA PHE A 170 -13.42 -10.45 -3.55
C PHE A 170 -13.92 -9.66 -2.34
N THR A 171 -13.27 -8.52 -2.07
CA THR A 171 -13.68 -7.58 -1.05
C THR A 171 -13.93 -6.22 -1.67
N ALA A 172 -14.98 -5.54 -1.21
CA ALA A 172 -15.29 -4.18 -1.61
C ALA A 172 -15.94 -3.44 -0.45
N GLY A 173 -15.55 -2.19 -0.22
CA GLY A 173 -16.12 -1.37 0.83
C GLY A 173 -15.37 -0.09 1.05
N GLY A 174 -15.37 0.40 2.28
CA GLY A 174 -14.67 1.63 2.64
C GLY A 174 -14.02 1.55 4.00
N SER A 175 -13.05 2.43 4.21
CA SER A 175 -12.35 2.56 5.48
C SER A 175 -12.38 3.99 5.98
N TYR A 176 -12.69 4.16 7.25
CA TYR A 176 -12.44 5.41 7.94
C TYR A 176 -11.06 5.38 8.58
N ILE A 177 -10.29 6.42 8.37
CA ILE A 177 -8.89 6.50 8.74
C ILE A 177 -8.67 7.78 9.53
N PHE A 178 -7.93 7.66 10.63
CA PHE A 178 -7.49 8.82 11.39
C PHE A 178 -6.06 8.62 11.91
N ARG A 179 -5.32 9.72 11.92
CA ARG A 179 -3.97 9.78 12.46
C ARG A 179 -4.03 9.89 13.96
N THR A 180 -3.12 9.21 14.67
CA THR A 180 -3.03 9.27 16.14
C THR A 180 -2.36 10.54 16.65
N LYS A 181 -1.46 11.12 15.84
CA LYS A 181 -0.77 12.37 16.16
C LYS A 181 -0.83 13.32 14.96
N ASP A 182 -1.23 14.55 15.18
CA ASP A 182 -1.28 15.57 14.11
C ASP A 182 0.14 15.98 13.66
N GLN A 183 0.29 16.27 12.36
CA GLN A 183 1.57 16.73 11.79
C GLN A 183 1.97 18.11 12.29
N GLU A 184 0.99 18.93 12.63
CA GLU A 184 1.19 20.28 13.17
C GLU A 184 1.95 20.28 14.50
N GLU A 185 1.81 19.21 15.31
CA GLU A 185 2.54 19.02 16.57
C GLU A 185 3.99 18.52 16.38
N ALA A 186 4.37 18.14 15.16
CA ALA A 186 5.65 17.50 14.85
C ALA A 186 6.68 18.45 14.21
N ASP A 187 6.45 19.79 14.18
CA ASP A 187 7.31 20.80 13.53
C ASP A 187 7.73 20.39 12.09
N PHE A 188 6.78 19.85 11.32
CA PHE A 188 7.06 19.33 10.00
C PHE A 188 7.15 20.45 8.96
N GLU A 189 8.33 20.69 8.40
CA GLU A 189 8.63 21.70 7.37
C GLU A 189 8.26 21.24 5.95
N GLY A 190 7.09 20.70 5.72
CA GLY A 190 6.73 20.15 4.41
C GLY A 190 5.27 20.33 4.06
N LEU A 191 4.78 19.41 3.24
CA LEU A 191 3.37 19.31 2.87
C LEU A 191 2.55 18.73 4.02
N VAL A 192 1.69 19.56 4.62
CA VAL A 192 0.81 19.12 5.70
C VAL A 192 -0.49 18.55 5.15
N SER A 193 -0.84 17.35 5.63
CA SER A 193 -2.07 16.66 5.25
C SER A 193 -3.04 16.52 6.42
N THR A 194 -4.34 16.56 6.13
CA THR A 194 -5.40 16.30 7.11
C THR A 194 -5.22 14.91 7.72
N GLY A 195 -5.38 14.81 9.04
CA GLY A 195 -5.25 13.56 9.79
C GLY A 195 -6.42 12.58 9.62
N ARG A 196 -7.45 12.92 8.85
CA ARG A 196 -8.67 12.09 8.66
C ARG A 196 -8.96 11.89 7.19
N ASP A 197 -9.33 10.65 6.81
CA ASP A 197 -9.68 10.30 5.43
C ASP A 197 -10.74 9.21 5.41
N ILE A 198 -11.47 9.13 4.29
CA ILE A 198 -12.30 7.98 3.95
C ILE A 198 -11.76 7.42 2.65
N THR A 199 -11.55 6.10 2.62
CA THR A 199 -11.07 5.41 1.43
C THR A 199 -12.11 4.46 0.87
N LEU A 200 -12.04 4.27 -0.44
CA LEU A 200 -12.67 3.17 -1.15
C LEU A 200 -11.67 2.04 -1.27
N ASP A 201 -12.08 0.85 -0.87
CA ASP A 201 -11.23 -0.33 -0.81
C ASP A 201 -11.77 -1.44 -1.71
N LEU A 202 -10.89 -2.00 -2.53
CA LEU A 202 -11.19 -3.15 -3.39
C LEU A 202 -10.07 -4.18 -3.22
N GLY A 203 -10.45 -5.44 -3.02
CA GLY A 203 -9.47 -6.50 -2.80
C GLY A 203 -9.84 -7.81 -3.44
N VAL A 204 -8.84 -8.66 -3.60
CA VAL A 204 -8.95 -10.04 -4.07
C VAL A 204 -8.04 -10.92 -3.26
N GLY A 205 -8.51 -12.11 -2.91
CA GLY A 205 -7.76 -13.05 -2.10
C GLY A 205 -8.26 -14.49 -2.22
N PHE A 206 -7.59 -15.34 -1.45
CA PHE A 206 -7.90 -16.77 -1.40
C PHE A 206 -8.01 -17.20 0.05
N ASP A 207 -9.10 -17.89 0.39
CA ASP A 207 -9.23 -18.61 1.66
C ASP A 207 -8.63 -20.00 1.48
N MET A 208 -7.60 -20.33 2.26
CA MET A 208 -6.96 -21.63 2.32
C MET A 208 -7.28 -22.29 3.66
N TYR A 209 -7.87 -23.49 3.61
CA TYR A 209 -8.34 -24.21 4.79
C TYR A 209 -7.30 -25.25 5.22
N PHE A 210 -6.70 -25.00 6.38
CA PHE A 210 -5.79 -25.95 7.05
C PHE A 210 -6.50 -26.67 8.19
N LYS A 211 -5.90 -27.71 8.71
CA LYS A 211 -6.47 -28.52 9.79
C LYS A 211 -6.83 -27.72 11.06
N PHE A 212 -6.04 -26.70 11.39
CA PHE A 212 -6.17 -25.97 12.65
C PHE A 212 -6.58 -24.50 12.46
N PHE A 213 -6.35 -23.93 11.30
CA PHE A 213 -6.61 -22.51 11.02
C PHE A 213 -6.98 -22.30 9.53
N LYS A 214 -7.61 -21.18 9.27
CA LYS A 214 -7.83 -20.68 7.91
C LYS A 214 -6.85 -19.54 7.65
N PHE A 215 -6.11 -19.64 6.56
CA PHE A 215 -5.19 -18.63 6.10
C PHE A 215 -5.75 -17.96 4.86
N SER A 216 -5.79 -16.62 4.86
CA SER A 216 -6.42 -15.89 3.76
C SER A 216 -5.53 -14.73 3.32
N PRO A 217 -4.60 -14.96 2.37
CA PRO A 217 -3.87 -13.87 1.72
C PRO A 217 -4.82 -13.03 0.86
N GLU A 218 -4.72 -11.69 0.98
CA GLU A 218 -5.52 -10.74 0.24
C GLU A 218 -4.66 -9.59 -0.23
N ILE A 219 -4.79 -9.19 -1.50
CA ILE A 219 -4.25 -7.94 -2.02
C ILE A 219 -5.40 -6.96 -2.11
N ARG A 220 -5.23 -5.79 -1.47
CA ARG A 220 -6.24 -4.74 -1.40
C ARG A 220 -5.66 -3.43 -1.92
N PHE A 221 -6.40 -2.78 -2.80
CA PHE A 221 -6.17 -1.44 -3.27
C PHE A 221 -7.09 -0.47 -2.52
N SER A 222 -6.52 0.61 -1.97
CA SER A 222 -7.25 1.64 -1.25
C SER A 222 -7.00 3.01 -1.90
N HIS A 223 -8.09 3.76 -2.12
CA HIS A 223 -8.06 5.10 -2.71
C HIS A 223 -8.78 6.11 -1.82
N GLY A 224 -8.06 7.15 -1.39
CA GLY A 224 -8.62 8.27 -0.61
C GLY A 224 -9.63 9.07 -1.43
N LEU A 225 -10.77 9.38 -0.84
CA LEU A 225 -11.85 10.12 -1.49
C LEU A 225 -11.75 11.62 -1.23
N PHE A 226 -11.24 12.02 -0.06
CA PHE A 226 -11.16 13.43 0.30
C PHE A 226 -9.84 14.07 -0.14
N ASN A 227 -9.89 15.39 -0.34
CA ASN A 227 -8.70 16.20 -0.46
C ASN A 227 -8.07 16.35 0.93
N LEU A 228 -6.86 15.86 1.09
CA LEU A 228 -6.12 15.91 2.35
C LEU A 228 -5.28 17.17 2.49
N TYR A 229 -5.20 18.00 1.47
CA TYR A 229 -4.35 19.18 1.44
C TYR A 229 -4.82 20.25 2.44
N LYS A 230 -3.89 20.72 3.28
CA LYS A 230 -4.10 21.84 4.22
C LYS A 230 -3.19 23.01 3.84
N PRO A 231 -3.66 23.98 3.04
CA PRO A 231 -2.84 25.12 2.61
C PRO A 231 -2.42 26.05 3.76
N GLU A 232 -3.25 26.15 4.81
CA GLU A 232 -3.03 27.10 5.92
C GLU A 232 -1.78 26.75 6.75
N THR A 233 -1.48 25.46 6.90
CA THR A 233 -0.37 24.94 7.73
C THR A 233 0.82 24.44 6.90
N THR A 234 0.69 24.41 5.58
CA THR A 234 1.78 24.03 4.65
C THR A 234 2.78 25.20 4.53
N ASP A 235 4.07 24.87 4.40
CA ASP A 235 5.15 25.84 4.15
C ASP A 235 4.75 26.80 3.01
N PRO A 236 4.90 28.12 3.19
CA PRO A 236 4.56 29.14 2.18
C PRO A 236 5.15 28.87 0.79
N ARG A 237 6.29 28.18 0.71
CA ARG A 237 6.93 27.80 -0.56
C ARG A 237 6.10 26.84 -1.39
N PHE A 238 5.26 26.00 -0.76
CA PHE A 238 4.48 24.96 -1.42
C PHE A 238 2.98 25.25 -1.44
N ARG A 239 2.54 26.28 -0.70
CA ARG A 239 1.12 26.55 -0.44
C ARG A 239 0.27 26.71 -1.71
N ASP A 240 0.77 27.40 -2.70
CA ASP A 240 -0.01 27.74 -3.90
C ASP A 240 0.29 26.80 -5.09
N LEU A 241 1.19 25.84 -4.90
CA LEU A 241 1.62 24.93 -5.97
C LEU A 241 0.70 23.72 -6.13
N ILE A 242 -0.01 23.33 -5.07
CA ILE A 242 -0.80 22.11 -5.01
C ILE A 242 -2.26 22.43 -4.74
N SER A 243 -3.18 21.79 -5.47
CA SER A 243 -4.63 21.96 -5.30
C SER A 243 -5.30 20.77 -4.62
N ASP A 244 -4.81 19.54 -4.82
CA ASP A 244 -5.44 18.33 -4.29
C ASP A 244 -4.38 17.28 -3.93
N ILE A 245 -4.56 16.65 -2.76
CA ILE A 245 -3.73 15.54 -2.28
C ILE A 245 -4.65 14.41 -1.89
N ARG A 246 -4.49 13.24 -2.51
CA ARG A 246 -5.23 12.02 -2.17
C ARG A 246 -4.29 10.87 -1.90
N ARG A 247 -4.62 10.05 -0.93
CA ARG A 247 -3.85 8.87 -0.60
C ARG A 247 -4.17 7.71 -1.52
N LYS A 248 -3.16 6.94 -1.87
CA LYS A 248 -3.27 5.64 -2.53
C LYS A 248 -2.40 4.63 -1.82
N SER A 249 -2.90 3.42 -1.62
CA SER A 249 -2.10 2.33 -1.09
C SER A 249 -2.48 0.99 -1.72
N ILE A 250 -1.48 0.12 -1.78
CA ILE A 250 -1.65 -1.30 -2.13
C ILE A 250 -1.16 -2.08 -0.92
N THR A 251 -2.02 -2.94 -0.38
CA THR A 251 -1.76 -3.67 0.86
C THR A 251 -1.89 -5.17 0.63
N LEU A 252 -0.90 -5.92 1.07
CA LEU A 252 -0.95 -7.38 1.16
C LEU A 252 -1.29 -7.75 2.60
N TYR A 253 -2.46 -8.33 2.79
CA TYR A 253 -2.94 -8.85 4.06
C TYR A 253 -2.67 -10.34 4.16
N LEU A 254 -2.27 -10.79 5.34
CA LEU A 254 -2.14 -12.19 5.73
C LEU A 254 -3.09 -12.42 6.91
N HIS A 255 -4.31 -12.89 6.63
CA HIS A 255 -5.34 -13.14 7.64
C HIS A 255 -5.21 -14.54 8.21
N PHE A 256 -5.37 -14.65 9.52
CA PHE A 256 -5.36 -15.90 10.29
C PHE A 256 -6.66 -16.02 11.11
N GLN A 257 -7.39 -17.11 10.90
CA GLN A 257 -8.70 -17.38 11.53
C GLN A 257 -8.74 -18.77 12.15
#